data_abfb77459836ba3e1efb984eb34268a8
#
_entry.id   abfb77459836ba3e1efb984eb34268a8
#
_cell.length_a   1.000
_cell.length_b   1.000
_cell.length_c   1.000
_cell.angle_alpha   90.00
_cell.angle_beta   90.00
_cell.angle_gamma   90.00
#
_symmetry.space_group_name_H-M   'P 1'
#
loop_
_entity.id
_entity.type
_entity.pdbx_description
1 polymer ?
#
loop_
_entity_poly.entity_id
_entity_poly.type
_entity_poly.pdbx_seq_one_letter_code
_entity_poly.pdbx_strand_id
1 'polypeptide(L)'
;MACRGLLLKLEKLGIITLPPRRAQSYNFLRNRLVRLVSHQQSPIHTSLKALLPLHIECVQKDDHKTLFHTLLALYHYLGFSRMAGENMKYIVFDRNANPLACLLFGSPAWKVAPRDSFIGWNTLARKQYLHLIANNLRFLILPWVRVPHLASHVPGLIARRIRNDWIHKYGHPVYLLETFVERKRFQVTSYKAANW
;
A
#
# COMPACT_ATOMS: atom_id res chain seq x y z
N MET A 1 18.56 -20.50 1.01
CA MET A 1 18.34 -20.36 -0.46
C MET A 1 17.19 -21.26 -0.84
N ALA A 2 16.23 -20.79 -1.66
CA ALA A 2 15.17 -21.68 -2.15
C ALA A 2 15.77 -22.68 -3.15
N CYS A 3 15.39 -23.95 -3.07
CA CYS A 3 15.89 -25.07 -3.89
C CYS A 3 15.93 -24.73 -5.39
N ARG A 4 14.90 -24.05 -5.91
CA ARG A 4 14.85 -23.59 -7.31
C ARG A 4 16.01 -22.66 -7.69
N GLY A 5 16.42 -21.76 -6.79
CA GLY A 5 17.55 -20.84 -7.06
C GLY A 5 18.87 -21.56 -7.16
N LEU A 6 19.06 -22.61 -6.39
CA LEU A 6 20.25 -23.47 -6.46
C LEU A 6 20.30 -24.25 -7.79
N LEU A 7 19.20 -24.89 -8.17
CA LEU A 7 19.13 -25.64 -9.43
C LEU A 7 19.41 -24.76 -10.66
N LEU A 8 18.83 -23.57 -10.75
CA LEU A 8 19.10 -22.62 -11.84
C LEU A 8 20.55 -22.13 -11.86
N LYS A 9 21.19 -22.02 -10.67
CA LYS A 9 22.61 -21.67 -10.58
C LYS A 9 23.52 -22.79 -11.06
N LEU A 10 23.20 -24.03 -10.71
CA LEU A 10 23.95 -25.22 -11.15
C LEU A 10 23.82 -25.44 -12.67
N GLU A 11 22.62 -25.21 -13.23
CA GLU A 11 22.42 -25.25 -14.67
C GLU A 11 23.25 -24.18 -15.40
N LYS A 12 23.24 -22.95 -14.90
CA LYS A 12 24.05 -21.85 -15.46
C LYS A 12 25.55 -22.12 -15.41
N LEU A 13 26.00 -22.89 -14.42
CA LEU A 13 27.40 -23.34 -14.29
C LEU A 13 27.72 -24.58 -15.12
N GLY A 14 26.77 -25.13 -15.89
CA GLY A 14 26.95 -26.33 -16.69
C GLY A 14 27.10 -27.63 -15.91
N ILE A 15 26.82 -27.62 -14.60
CA ILE A 15 26.97 -28.78 -13.72
C ILE A 15 25.80 -29.76 -13.88
N ILE A 16 24.61 -29.24 -14.18
CA ILE A 16 23.40 -30.05 -14.42
C ILE A 16 22.63 -29.50 -15.63
N THR A 17 21.84 -30.34 -16.27
CA THR A 17 20.86 -29.95 -17.31
C THR A 17 19.47 -30.16 -16.74
N LEU A 18 18.68 -29.06 -16.66
CA LEU A 18 17.30 -29.17 -16.21
C LEU A 18 16.39 -29.66 -17.32
N PRO A 19 15.37 -30.48 -17.01
CA PRO A 19 14.41 -30.92 -18.00
C PRO A 19 13.63 -29.71 -18.55
N PRO A 20 13.12 -29.77 -19.81
CA PRO A 20 12.32 -28.70 -20.38
C PRO A 20 11.06 -28.44 -19.51
N ARG A 21 10.64 -27.21 -19.45
CA ARG A 21 9.44 -26.84 -18.70
C ARG A 21 8.21 -27.56 -19.25
N ARG A 22 7.52 -28.33 -18.42
CA ARG A 22 6.28 -29.04 -18.80
C ARG A 22 5.12 -28.10 -19.12
N ALA A 23 5.11 -26.89 -18.55
CA ALA A 23 4.13 -25.85 -18.86
C ALA A 23 4.75 -24.47 -18.68
N GLN A 24 4.35 -23.52 -19.52
CA GLN A 24 4.62 -22.12 -19.25
C GLN A 24 3.77 -21.69 -18.04
N SER A 25 4.41 -21.13 -17.01
CA SER A 25 3.68 -20.57 -15.87
C SER A 25 2.98 -19.29 -16.35
N TYR A 26 1.74 -19.44 -16.75
CA TYR A 26 0.89 -18.30 -17.10
C TYR A 26 0.39 -17.66 -15.80
N ASN A 27 1.02 -16.56 -15.40
CA ASN A 27 0.54 -15.80 -14.27
C ASN A 27 -0.64 -14.91 -14.69
N PHE A 28 -1.83 -15.53 -14.76
CA PHE A 28 -3.08 -14.88 -15.16
C PHE A 28 -3.39 -13.59 -14.36
N LEU A 29 -2.97 -13.54 -13.09
CA LEU A 29 -3.20 -12.38 -12.22
C LEU A 29 -2.25 -11.22 -12.51
N ARG A 30 -1.03 -11.49 -13.00
CA ARG A 30 -0.03 -10.45 -13.30
C ARG A 30 -0.41 -9.63 -14.53
N ASN A 31 -1.04 -10.25 -15.51
CA ASN A 31 -1.34 -9.65 -16.82
C ASN A 31 -2.77 -9.10 -16.93
N ARG A 32 -3.55 -9.14 -15.85
CA ARG A 32 -4.91 -8.61 -15.89
C ARG A 32 -4.86 -7.08 -15.85
N LEU A 33 -5.13 -6.48 -17.01
CA LEU A 33 -5.19 -5.01 -17.17
C LEU A 33 -6.12 -4.38 -16.14
N VAL A 34 -5.71 -3.25 -15.60
CA VAL A 34 -6.58 -2.41 -14.76
C VAL A 34 -7.58 -1.74 -15.70
N ARG A 35 -8.87 -1.91 -15.43
CA ARG A 35 -9.90 -1.13 -16.12
C ARG A 35 -9.74 0.34 -15.72
N LEU A 36 -9.40 1.18 -16.67
CA LEU A 36 -9.26 2.61 -16.43
C LEU A 36 -10.62 3.29 -16.56
N VAL A 37 -10.88 4.25 -15.70
CA VAL A 37 -12.08 5.08 -15.71
C VAL A 37 -11.73 6.55 -15.79
N SER A 38 -12.57 7.32 -16.46
CA SER A 38 -12.47 8.78 -16.47
C SER A 38 -12.65 9.33 -15.06
N HIS A 39 -11.89 10.36 -14.72
CA HIS A 39 -11.93 11.03 -13.43
C HIS A 39 -11.49 12.47 -13.56
N GLN A 40 -11.91 13.30 -12.62
CA GLN A 40 -11.58 14.72 -12.60
C GLN A 40 -10.09 14.92 -12.31
N GLN A 41 -9.47 15.85 -13.03
CA GLN A 41 -8.06 16.23 -12.90
C GLN A 41 -7.87 17.74 -12.79
N SER A 42 -8.94 18.47 -12.44
CA SER A 42 -8.87 19.93 -12.28
C SER A 42 -7.88 20.28 -11.15
N PRO A 43 -6.98 21.24 -11.38
CA PRO A 43 -6.01 21.67 -10.38
C PRO A 43 -6.68 22.14 -9.09
N ILE A 44 -6.19 21.64 -7.96
CA ILE A 44 -6.64 22.04 -6.61
C ILE A 44 -5.44 22.68 -5.90
N HIS A 45 -5.43 24.02 -5.90
CA HIS A 45 -4.41 24.84 -5.27
C HIS A 45 -5.07 25.71 -4.20
N THR A 46 -5.02 25.26 -2.95
CA THR A 46 -5.72 25.95 -1.85
C THR A 46 -5.10 25.60 -0.50
N SER A 47 -5.63 26.17 0.58
CA SER A 47 -5.25 25.79 1.94
C SER A 47 -5.98 24.53 2.39
N LEU A 48 -5.37 23.76 3.33
CA LEU A 48 -6.02 22.60 3.93
C LEU A 48 -7.37 22.96 4.56
N LYS A 49 -7.45 24.13 5.22
CA LYS A 49 -8.69 24.62 5.85
C LYS A 49 -9.85 24.72 4.87
N ALA A 50 -9.60 25.12 3.63
CA ALA A 50 -10.62 25.24 2.60
C ALA A 50 -11.20 23.89 2.12
N LEU A 51 -10.46 22.80 2.30
CA LEU A 51 -10.90 21.44 1.92
C LEU A 51 -11.67 20.71 3.03
N LEU A 52 -11.54 21.17 4.27
CA LEU A 52 -12.18 20.50 5.42
C LEU A 52 -13.71 20.66 5.41
N PRO A 53 -14.45 19.67 5.90
CA PRO A 53 -13.96 18.39 6.39
C PRO A 53 -13.52 17.45 5.26
N LEU A 54 -12.43 16.69 5.45
CA LEU A 54 -12.06 15.62 4.52
C LEU A 54 -12.95 14.40 4.78
N HIS A 55 -13.43 13.80 3.71
CA HIS A 55 -14.13 12.54 3.74
C HIS A 55 -13.18 11.40 3.38
N ILE A 56 -12.98 10.44 4.29
CA ILE A 56 -12.14 9.27 4.06
C ILE A 56 -13.03 8.06 3.88
N GLU A 57 -13.03 7.52 2.69
CA GLU A 57 -13.80 6.34 2.35
C GLU A 57 -12.94 5.08 2.38
N CYS A 58 -13.38 4.06 3.14
CA CYS A 58 -12.90 2.70 3.00
C CYS A 58 -13.53 2.09 1.75
N VAL A 59 -12.71 1.81 0.74
CA VAL A 59 -13.18 1.41 -0.60
C VAL A 59 -13.79 0.02 -0.58
N GLN A 60 -15.11 -0.05 -0.68
CA GLN A 60 -15.89 -1.29 -0.73
C GLN A 60 -16.71 -1.41 -2.01
N LYS A 61 -17.27 -0.29 -2.52
CA LYS A 61 -18.08 -0.22 -3.73
C LYS A 61 -17.23 -0.45 -4.97
N ASP A 62 -17.78 -1.12 -5.97
CA ASP A 62 -17.03 -1.51 -7.18
C ASP A 62 -16.57 -0.31 -8.02
N ASP A 63 -17.37 0.75 -8.10
CA ASP A 63 -16.99 1.99 -8.80
C ASP A 63 -15.78 2.64 -8.14
N HIS A 64 -15.78 2.76 -6.80
CA HIS A 64 -14.66 3.30 -6.06
C HIS A 64 -13.45 2.37 -6.08
N LYS A 65 -13.63 1.04 -6.15
CA LYS A 65 -12.52 0.11 -6.39
C LYS A 65 -11.87 0.36 -7.75
N THR A 66 -12.69 0.55 -8.79
CA THR A 66 -12.20 0.81 -10.14
C THR A 66 -11.48 2.15 -10.21
N LEU A 67 -12.03 3.20 -9.59
CA LEU A 67 -11.39 4.51 -9.47
C LEU A 67 -10.05 4.41 -8.71
N PHE A 68 -10.04 3.75 -7.55
CA PHE A 68 -8.82 3.55 -6.74
C PHE A 68 -7.71 2.86 -7.54
N HIS A 69 -8.06 1.79 -8.28
CA HIS A 69 -7.10 1.05 -9.10
C HIS A 69 -6.58 1.91 -10.25
N THR A 70 -7.47 2.69 -10.89
CA THR A 70 -7.10 3.64 -11.96
C THR A 70 -6.11 4.68 -11.44
N LEU A 71 -6.42 5.34 -10.32
CA LEU A 71 -5.58 6.39 -9.74
C LEU A 71 -4.18 5.88 -9.38
N LEU A 72 -4.09 4.72 -8.74
CA LEU A 72 -2.78 4.14 -8.43
C LEU A 72 -2.03 3.66 -9.68
N ALA A 73 -2.71 3.06 -10.65
CA ALA A 73 -2.08 2.57 -11.86
C ALA A 73 -1.47 3.70 -12.70
N LEU A 74 -2.16 4.84 -12.79
CA LEU A 74 -1.72 5.97 -13.61
C LEU A 74 -0.72 6.88 -12.90
N TYR A 75 -0.87 7.11 -11.59
CA TYR A 75 -0.17 8.22 -10.90
C TYR A 75 0.79 7.80 -9.79
N HIS A 76 0.73 6.56 -9.31
CA HIS A 76 1.70 6.11 -8.32
C HIS A 76 2.93 5.48 -9.00
N TYR A 77 4.14 5.87 -8.60
CA TYR A 77 5.40 5.41 -9.22
C TYR A 77 5.61 3.89 -9.23
N LEU A 78 5.03 3.15 -8.28
CA LEU A 78 5.00 1.69 -8.27
C LEU A 78 3.76 1.09 -8.94
N GLY A 79 2.88 1.93 -9.45
CA GLY A 79 1.60 1.51 -10.01
C GLY A 79 0.69 0.78 -9.03
N PHE A 80 -0.34 0.16 -9.57
CA PHE A 80 -1.24 -0.72 -8.84
C PHE A 80 -0.86 -2.19 -9.06
N SER A 81 -0.78 -2.94 -7.96
CA SER A 81 -0.70 -4.40 -7.99
C SER A 81 -1.80 -5.00 -7.11
N ARG A 82 -2.34 -6.14 -7.53
CA ARG A 82 -3.30 -6.87 -6.69
C ARG A 82 -2.60 -7.40 -5.46
N MET A 83 -3.25 -7.21 -4.33
CA MET A 83 -2.74 -7.69 -3.05
C MET A 83 -3.37 -9.03 -2.71
N ALA A 84 -2.53 -9.98 -2.28
CA ALA A 84 -2.97 -11.17 -1.59
C ALA A 84 -3.06 -10.88 -0.08
N GLY A 85 -3.98 -11.55 0.60
CA GLY A 85 -4.18 -11.37 2.04
C GLY A 85 -4.98 -10.12 2.40
N GLU A 86 -4.96 -9.83 3.70
CA GLU A 86 -5.68 -8.69 4.26
C GLU A 86 -5.15 -7.37 3.73
N ASN A 87 -6.06 -6.51 3.31
CA ASN A 87 -5.71 -5.19 2.78
C ASN A 87 -6.86 -4.18 2.96
N MET A 88 -6.49 -2.92 3.13
CA MET A 88 -7.40 -1.81 3.27
C MET A 88 -7.06 -0.73 2.24
N LYS A 89 -8.08 -0.24 1.55
CA LYS A 89 -7.95 0.80 0.53
C LYS A 89 -8.74 2.01 0.98
N TYR A 90 -8.13 3.19 0.89
CA TYR A 90 -8.78 4.44 1.21
C TYR A 90 -8.67 5.41 0.05
N ILE A 91 -9.78 6.07 -0.27
CA ILE A 91 -9.78 7.30 -1.06
C ILE A 91 -10.15 8.44 -0.13
N VAL A 92 -9.42 9.53 -0.23
CA VAL A 92 -9.68 10.76 0.51
C VAL A 92 -10.29 11.78 -0.44
N PHE A 93 -11.43 12.31 -0.06
CA PHE A 93 -12.17 13.34 -0.81
C PHE A 93 -12.22 14.64 -0.03
N ASP A 94 -12.35 15.76 -0.74
CA ASP A 94 -12.74 17.04 -0.16
C ASP A 94 -14.26 17.10 0.09
N ARG A 95 -14.71 18.24 0.64
CA ARG A 95 -16.14 18.49 0.87
C ARG A 95 -17.02 18.46 -0.39
N ASN A 96 -16.44 18.62 -1.57
CA ASN A 96 -17.13 18.63 -2.87
C ASN A 96 -17.01 17.27 -3.58
N ALA A 97 -16.60 16.22 -2.87
CA ALA A 97 -16.38 14.87 -3.40
C ALA A 97 -15.28 14.78 -4.47
N ASN A 98 -14.33 15.72 -4.53
CA ASN A 98 -13.17 15.61 -5.40
C ASN A 98 -12.14 14.69 -4.74
N PRO A 99 -11.59 13.68 -5.46
CA PRO A 99 -10.55 12.83 -4.93
C PRO A 99 -9.24 13.61 -4.75
N LEU A 100 -8.61 13.45 -3.59
CA LEU A 100 -7.36 14.13 -3.21
C LEU A 100 -6.20 13.16 -3.07
N ALA A 101 -6.45 11.98 -2.50
CA ALA A 101 -5.40 11.02 -2.17
C ALA A 101 -5.91 9.59 -2.15
N CYS A 102 -4.97 8.64 -2.33
CA CYS A 102 -5.19 7.21 -2.18
C CYS A 102 -4.18 6.60 -1.23
N LEU A 103 -4.64 5.70 -0.35
CA LEU A 103 -3.76 4.91 0.52
C LEU A 103 -4.12 3.42 0.41
N LEU A 104 -3.09 2.58 0.34
CA LEU A 104 -3.21 1.12 0.35
C LEU A 104 -2.42 0.56 1.52
N PHE A 105 -3.11 -0.15 2.38
CA PHE A 105 -2.51 -0.94 3.44
C PHE A 105 -2.65 -2.42 3.13
N GLY A 106 -1.70 -3.20 3.59
CA GLY A 106 -1.70 -4.65 3.44
C GLY A 106 -0.94 -5.32 4.56
N SER A 107 -0.83 -6.64 4.48
CA SER A 107 -0.05 -7.42 5.43
C SER A 107 1.42 -6.99 5.44
N PRO A 108 2.07 -7.00 6.61
CA PRO A 108 3.49 -6.64 6.74
C PRO A 108 4.38 -7.70 6.11
N ALA A 109 5.63 -7.32 5.81
CA ALA A 109 6.63 -8.28 5.39
C ALA A 109 6.95 -9.28 6.52
N TRP A 110 7.07 -10.58 6.17
CA TRP A 110 7.26 -11.64 7.16
C TRP A 110 8.47 -11.42 8.08
N LYS A 111 9.60 -10.98 7.54
CA LYS A 111 10.83 -10.77 8.30
C LYS A 111 11.46 -9.42 7.96
N VAL A 112 11.49 -8.53 8.94
CA VAL A 112 12.12 -7.21 8.87
C VAL A 112 12.94 -7.01 10.12
N ALA A 113 14.26 -7.24 10.05
CA ALA A 113 15.13 -7.23 11.21
C ALA A 113 15.08 -5.90 12.01
N PRO A 114 15.11 -4.70 11.39
CA PRO A 114 14.98 -3.44 12.13
C PRO A 114 13.67 -3.32 12.90
N ARG A 115 12.54 -3.71 12.31
CA ARG A 115 11.24 -3.72 12.98
C ARG A 115 11.24 -4.69 14.16
N ASP A 116 11.64 -5.95 13.92
CA ASP A 116 11.60 -7.00 14.93
C ASP A 116 12.49 -6.61 16.13
N SER A 117 13.67 -6.01 15.88
CA SER A 117 14.55 -5.47 16.90
C SER A 117 13.95 -4.29 17.67
N PHE A 118 13.33 -3.35 16.95
CA PHE A 118 12.68 -2.18 17.56
C PHE A 118 11.54 -2.58 18.52
N ILE A 119 10.74 -3.58 18.13
CA ILE A 119 9.63 -4.07 18.96
C ILE A 119 10.13 -5.03 20.07
N GLY A 120 11.33 -5.59 19.93
CA GLY A 120 11.85 -6.64 20.82
C GLY A 120 11.31 -8.05 20.50
N TRP A 121 10.92 -8.32 19.27
CA TRP A 121 10.35 -9.60 18.87
C TRP A 121 11.41 -10.65 18.54
N ASN A 122 11.27 -11.82 19.15
CA ASN A 122 11.88 -13.03 18.67
C ASN A 122 11.04 -13.71 17.57
N THR A 123 11.47 -14.84 17.05
CA THR A 123 10.80 -15.58 15.98
C THR A 123 9.40 -16.06 16.37
N LEU A 124 9.18 -16.46 17.62
CA LEU A 124 7.89 -16.95 18.12
C LEU A 124 6.90 -15.78 18.25
N ALA A 125 7.30 -14.69 18.91
CA ALA A 125 6.50 -13.48 19.05
C ALA A 125 6.11 -12.92 17.69
N ARG A 126 7.05 -12.84 16.73
CA ARG A 126 6.74 -12.42 15.36
C ARG A 126 5.68 -13.31 14.71
N LYS A 127 5.81 -14.64 14.79
CA LYS A 127 4.83 -15.57 14.22
C LYS A 127 3.44 -15.36 14.83
N GLN A 128 3.38 -15.09 16.11
CA GLN A 128 2.13 -14.91 16.84
C GLN A 128 1.47 -13.56 16.58
N TYR A 129 2.24 -12.46 16.49
CA TYR A 129 1.69 -11.09 16.53
C TYR A 129 1.83 -10.31 15.22
N LEU A 130 2.42 -10.89 14.17
CA LEU A 130 2.66 -10.17 12.91
C LEU A 130 1.36 -9.65 12.27
N HIS A 131 0.24 -10.36 12.42
CA HIS A 131 -1.07 -9.94 11.92
C HIS A 131 -1.61 -8.65 12.58
N LEU A 132 -1.02 -8.21 13.69
CA LEU A 132 -1.37 -6.96 14.37
C LEU A 132 -0.64 -5.73 13.80
N ILE A 133 0.12 -5.91 12.73
CA ILE A 133 0.81 -4.83 11.99
C ILE A 133 0.17 -4.68 10.62
N ALA A 134 -0.03 -3.44 10.18
CA ALA A 134 -0.37 -3.15 8.79
C ALA A 134 0.72 -2.31 8.12
N ASN A 135 1.06 -2.68 6.88
CA ASN A 135 2.05 -1.97 6.07
C ASN A 135 1.36 -1.00 5.11
N ASN A 136 1.72 0.29 5.16
CA ASN A 136 1.32 1.24 4.14
C ASN A 136 2.14 1.00 2.86
N LEU A 137 1.53 0.33 1.90
CA LEU A 137 2.15 -0.12 0.66
C LEU A 137 2.16 0.95 -0.42
N ARG A 138 1.15 1.84 -0.41
CA ARG A 138 0.99 2.95 -1.35
C ARG A 138 0.40 4.15 -0.62
N PHE A 139 1.00 5.29 -0.84
CA PHE A 139 0.44 6.58 -0.49
C PHE A 139 0.64 7.54 -1.66
N LEU A 140 -0.44 8.07 -2.16
CA LEU A 140 -0.50 8.95 -3.32
C LEU A 140 -1.33 10.17 -2.98
N ILE A 141 -0.74 11.37 -3.03
CA ILE A 141 -1.46 12.62 -3.24
C ILE A 141 -1.56 12.79 -4.75
N LEU A 142 -2.76 13.08 -5.26
CA LEU A 142 -2.97 13.17 -6.71
C LEU A 142 -2.17 14.34 -7.32
N PRO A 143 -1.60 14.20 -8.53
CA PRO A 143 -0.63 15.15 -9.08
C PRO A 143 -1.13 16.59 -9.23
N TRP A 144 -2.45 16.77 -9.40
CA TRP A 144 -3.10 18.08 -9.53
C TRP A 144 -3.49 18.69 -8.19
N VAL A 145 -3.25 18.00 -7.08
CA VAL A 145 -3.57 18.47 -5.73
C VAL A 145 -2.29 19.03 -5.09
N ARG A 146 -2.26 20.35 -4.93
CA ARG A 146 -1.16 21.10 -4.32
C ARG A 146 -1.67 21.88 -3.11
N VAL A 147 -1.74 21.17 -1.98
CA VAL A 147 -2.29 21.68 -0.72
C VAL A 147 -1.26 21.47 0.38
N PRO A 148 -0.71 22.54 0.96
CA PRO A 148 0.24 22.44 2.05
C PRO A 148 -0.32 21.60 3.20
N HIS A 149 0.54 20.80 3.83
CA HIS A 149 0.23 19.93 4.98
C HIS A 149 -0.75 18.78 4.72
N LEU A 150 -1.37 18.67 3.54
CA LEU A 150 -2.31 17.57 3.24
C LEU A 150 -1.62 16.20 3.37
N ALA A 151 -0.37 16.09 2.89
CA ALA A 151 0.39 14.84 2.91
C ALA A 151 0.74 14.33 4.32
N SER A 152 0.78 15.19 5.33
CA SER A 152 0.94 14.79 6.74
C SER A 152 -0.41 14.64 7.46
N HIS A 153 -1.38 15.46 7.08
CA HIS A 153 -2.71 15.42 7.68
C HIS A 153 -3.44 14.10 7.41
N VAL A 154 -3.39 13.61 6.16
CA VAL A 154 -4.05 12.38 5.72
C VAL A 154 -3.56 11.14 6.49
N PRO A 155 -2.25 10.83 6.59
CA PRO A 155 -1.77 9.70 7.42
C PRO A 155 -2.18 9.81 8.88
N GLY A 156 -2.18 11.01 9.46
CA GLY A 156 -2.64 11.24 10.82
C GLY A 156 -4.13 10.94 11.03
N LEU A 157 -4.98 11.24 10.05
CA LEU A 157 -6.40 10.86 10.09
C LEU A 157 -6.58 9.34 9.96
N ILE A 158 -5.82 8.70 9.07
CA ILE A 158 -5.87 7.24 8.88
C ILE A 158 -5.41 6.52 10.15
N ALA A 159 -4.33 6.96 10.80
CA ALA A 159 -3.83 6.33 12.02
C ALA A 159 -4.89 6.27 13.14
N ARG A 160 -5.77 7.26 13.22
CA ARG A 160 -6.86 7.30 14.22
C ARG A 160 -8.01 6.34 13.95
N ARG A 161 -8.20 5.92 12.70
CA ARG A 161 -9.37 5.11 12.31
C ARG A 161 -9.05 3.69 11.89
N ILE A 162 -7.86 3.43 11.34
CA ILE A 162 -7.52 2.16 10.68
C ILE A 162 -7.72 0.94 11.58
N ARG A 163 -7.47 1.08 12.89
CA ARG A 163 -7.71 0.01 13.86
C ARG A 163 -9.17 -0.44 13.85
N ASN A 164 -10.11 0.49 13.89
CA ASN A 164 -11.54 0.18 13.90
C ASN A 164 -12.01 -0.34 12.53
N ASP A 165 -11.53 0.25 11.44
CA ASP A 165 -11.83 -0.22 10.09
C ASP A 165 -11.32 -1.66 9.86
N TRP A 166 -10.15 -2.01 10.45
CA TRP A 166 -9.58 -3.35 10.37
C TRP A 166 -10.38 -4.38 11.17
N ILE A 167 -10.78 -4.01 12.40
CA ILE A 167 -11.69 -4.84 13.24
C ILE A 167 -13.00 -5.10 12.49
N HIS A 168 -13.59 -4.05 11.92
CA HIS A 168 -14.86 -4.17 11.19
C HIS A 168 -14.76 -5.12 9.99
N LYS A 169 -13.63 -5.11 9.29
CA LYS A 169 -13.44 -5.89 8.06
C LYS A 169 -12.92 -7.31 8.30
N TYR A 170 -12.03 -7.50 9.28
CA TYR A 170 -11.26 -8.74 9.47
C TYR A 170 -11.42 -9.37 10.85
N GLY A 171 -12.13 -8.72 11.78
CA GLY A 171 -12.42 -9.26 13.11
C GLY A 171 -11.28 -9.14 14.11
N HIS A 172 -10.16 -8.50 13.76
CA HIS A 172 -9.03 -8.25 14.67
C HIS A 172 -8.43 -6.85 14.48
N PRO A 173 -7.80 -6.29 15.53
CA PRO A 173 -7.17 -4.96 15.44
C PRO A 173 -5.83 -4.98 14.70
N VAL A 174 -5.38 -3.79 14.28
CA VAL A 174 -3.97 -3.47 14.06
C VAL A 174 -3.52 -2.48 15.13
N TYR A 175 -2.28 -2.65 15.63
CA TYR A 175 -1.70 -1.81 16.68
C TYR A 175 -0.49 -1.03 16.20
N LEU A 176 0.16 -1.49 15.15
CA LEU A 176 1.32 -0.84 14.58
C LEU A 176 1.14 -0.64 13.08
N LEU A 177 1.58 0.51 12.60
CA LEU A 177 1.67 0.81 11.19
C LEU A 177 3.14 0.88 10.79
N GLU A 178 3.49 0.23 9.68
CA GLU A 178 4.82 0.34 9.09
C GLU A 178 4.75 0.88 7.66
N THR A 179 5.82 1.46 7.18
CA THR A 179 5.97 1.85 5.79
C THR A 179 7.42 1.75 5.34
N PHE A 180 7.64 1.42 4.07
CA PHE A 180 8.96 1.41 3.44
C PHE A 180 9.02 2.54 2.43
N VAL A 181 9.93 3.48 2.67
CA VAL A 181 10.07 4.68 1.84
C VAL A 181 11.38 4.65 1.07
N GLU A 182 11.31 4.86 -0.24
CA GLU A 182 12.48 5.02 -1.09
C GLU A 182 13.17 6.36 -0.82
N ARG A 183 14.22 6.35 0.03
CA ARG A 183 14.92 7.55 0.48
C ARG A 183 15.54 8.40 -0.63
N LYS A 184 15.82 7.79 -1.78
CA LYS A 184 16.33 8.53 -2.96
C LYS A 184 15.27 9.46 -3.57
N ARG A 185 13.98 9.18 -3.33
CA ARG A 185 12.84 9.94 -3.87
C ARG A 185 12.14 10.80 -2.84
N PHE A 186 12.06 10.34 -1.57
CA PHE A 186 11.19 10.93 -0.56
C PHE A 186 11.92 11.17 0.77
N GLN A 187 11.70 12.33 1.38
CA GLN A 187 12.33 12.73 2.64
C GLN A 187 11.60 12.25 3.91
N VAL A 188 10.51 11.49 3.78
CA VAL A 188 9.71 10.93 4.90
C VAL A 188 9.05 11.99 5.81
N THR A 189 9.12 13.27 5.47
CA THR A 189 8.62 14.37 6.30
C THR A 189 7.14 14.27 6.62
N SER A 190 6.31 13.81 5.67
CA SER A 190 4.87 13.65 5.87
C SER A 190 4.51 12.60 6.93
N TYR A 191 5.23 11.48 6.96
CA TYR A 191 5.03 10.44 7.98
C TYR A 191 5.51 10.88 9.35
N LYS A 192 6.71 11.49 9.43
CA LYS A 192 7.23 12.05 10.69
C LYS A 192 6.29 13.10 11.28
N ALA A 193 5.75 14.00 10.45
CA ALA A 193 4.78 15.01 10.88
C ALA A 193 3.41 14.42 11.28
N ALA A 194 3.12 13.18 10.88
CA ALA A 194 1.94 12.43 11.28
C ALA A 194 2.19 11.51 12.50
N ASN A 195 3.37 11.59 13.13
CA ASN A 195 3.82 10.76 14.26
C ASN A 195 3.89 9.24 13.92
N TRP A 196 4.39 8.93 12.74
CA TRP A 196 4.69 7.56 12.31
C TRP A 196 6.16 7.23 12.49
#